data_0e32f5c3c18aaf2c16d5c1b24106a28f
#
_entry.id   0e32f5c3c18aaf2c16d5c1b24106a28f
#
_cell.length_a   1.000
_cell.length_b   1.000
_cell.length_c   1.000
_cell.angle_alpha   90.00
_cell.angle_beta   90.00
_cell.angle_gamma   90.00
#
_symmetry.space_group_name_H-M   'P 1'
#
loop_
_entity.id
_entity.type
_entity.pdbx_description
1 polymer ?
#
loop_
_entity_poly.entity_id
_entity_poly.type
_entity_poly.pdbx_seq_one_letter_code
_entity_poly.pdbx_strand_id
1 'polypeptide(L)'
;VVNMHMSDCVGGYTFYDENFENTMEQPRFVQQDKVTKNIFTPDTRILEINSKSGLYPLYMAYSTYRARLAAEGLEDSTDIETKQEIWDKTVAENIFVLCKTPMAKSITKRTLVGFREAGVNTRYFEDLINQIKSKPQNFLAKIKKGKTYWNTNNTDDMKFNAIVGNPPYMEMDGGAQASASPIYNRFVDIAKSIKPEYVSMIIPSRWYSGGKGLDEFRNSMLNDPHISVLHDF
;
A
#
# COMPACT_ATOMS: atom_id res chain seq x y z
N VAL A 1 -2.39 -10.86 9.66
CA VAL A 1 -1.66 -9.56 9.69
C VAL A 1 -2.28 -8.54 8.72
N VAL A 2 -2.30 -8.77 7.36
CA VAL A 2 -2.80 -7.76 6.42
C VAL A 2 -4.26 -7.39 6.68
N ASN A 3 -5.16 -8.38 6.77
CA ASN A 3 -6.58 -8.12 7.03
C ASN A 3 -6.81 -7.42 8.37
N MET A 4 -6.11 -7.81 9.43
CA MET A 4 -6.19 -7.17 10.74
C MET A 4 -5.71 -5.72 10.66
N HIS A 5 -4.49 -5.48 10.17
CA HIS A 5 -3.94 -4.13 10.01
C HIS A 5 -4.88 -3.23 9.19
N MET A 6 -5.32 -3.71 8.02
CA MET A 6 -6.16 -2.89 7.15
C MET A 6 -7.55 -2.65 7.74
N SER A 7 -8.18 -3.66 8.35
CA SER A 7 -9.48 -3.50 9.02
C SER A 7 -9.42 -2.48 10.15
N ASP A 8 -8.37 -2.56 10.99
CA ASP A 8 -8.26 -1.72 12.19
C ASP A 8 -7.87 -0.27 11.87
N CYS A 9 -7.07 -0.06 10.81
CA CYS A 9 -6.55 1.27 10.48
C CYS A 9 -7.28 1.98 9.34
N VAL A 10 -7.84 1.22 8.38
CA VAL A 10 -8.39 1.78 7.13
C VAL A 10 -9.85 1.38 6.93
N GLY A 11 -10.25 0.24 7.44
CA GLY A 11 -11.55 -0.38 7.16
C GLY A 11 -11.58 -1.05 5.79
N GLY A 12 -12.78 -1.24 5.24
CA GLY A 12 -13.02 -1.96 3.98
C GLY A 12 -13.50 -3.38 4.19
N TYR A 13 -13.34 -4.23 3.18
CA TYR A 13 -13.82 -5.61 3.22
C TYR A 13 -12.75 -6.58 3.67
N THR A 14 -13.03 -7.33 4.74
CA THR A 14 -12.19 -8.43 5.24
C THR A 14 -12.92 -9.76 5.15
N PHE A 15 -12.18 -10.83 4.84
CA PHE A 15 -12.67 -12.21 4.82
C PHE A 15 -12.43 -12.95 6.14
N TYR A 16 -12.20 -12.22 7.23
CA TYR A 16 -12.01 -12.77 8.57
C TYR A 16 -13.09 -12.30 9.53
N ASP A 17 -13.37 -13.12 10.54
CA ASP A 17 -14.21 -12.76 11.68
C ASP A 17 -13.61 -11.58 12.49
N GLU A 18 -14.32 -11.15 13.53
CA GLU A 18 -13.89 -10.01 14.35
C GLU A 18 -12.58 -10.26 15.11
N ASN A 19 -12.30 -11.50 15.44
CA ASN A 19 -11.08 -11.91 16.15
C ASN A 19 -9.93 -12.25 15.21
N PHE A 20 -10.15 -12.27 13.89
CA PHE A 20 -9.18 -12.69 12.86
C PHE A 20 -8.69 -14.14 13.01
N GLU A 21 -9.50 -15.00 13.64
CA GLU A 21 -9.19 -16.41 13.86
C GLU A 21 -9.72 -17.30 12.73
N ASN A 22 -10.89 -16.97 12.18
CA ASN A 22 -11.55 -17.77 11.16
C ASN A 22 -11.80 -16.96 9.88
N THR A 23 -11.76 -17.67 8.75
CA THR A 23 -12.18 -17.11 7.45
C THR A 23 -13.69 -17.21 7.29
N MET A 24 -14.28 -16.23 6.64
CA MET A 24 -15.71 -16.15 6.33
C MET A 24 -15.96 -16.38 4.84
N GLU A 25 -17.06 -17.03 4.48
CA GLU A 25 -17.48 -17.19 3.07
C GLU A 25 -17.86 -15.86 2.43
N GLN A 26 -18.54 -15.00 3.19
CA GLN A 26 -18.89 -13.66 2.77
C GLN A 26 -18.03 -12.63 3.50
N PRO A 27 -17.48 -11.66 2.79
CA PRO A 27 -16.63 -10.66 3.40
C PRO A 27 -17.45 -9.72 4.29
N ARG A 28 -16.88 -9.37 5.43
CA ARG A 28 -17.42 -8.39 6.37
C ARG A 28 -16.89 -7.00 6.01
N PHE A 29 -17.77 -6.00 5.99
CA PHE A 29 -17.36 -4.60 5.83
C PHE A 29 -17.05 -3.97 7.18
N VAL A 30 -15.92 -3.29 7.27
CA VAL A 30 -15.47 -2.54 8.46
C VAL A 30 -15.39 -1.07 8.12
N GLN A 31 -16.04 -0.25 8.94
CA GLN A 31 -16.02 1.20 8.79
C GLN A 31 -15.06 1.82 9.79
N GLN A 32 -14.07 2.56 9.31
CA GLN A 32 -13.16 3.37 10.11
C GLN A 32 -13.42 4.85 9.84
N ASP A 33 -14.44 5.40 10.51
CA ASP A 33 -14.87 6.80 10.40
C ASP A 33 -14.83 7.35 8.96
N LYS A 34 -14.17 8.49 8.77
CA LYS A 34 -14.02 9.14 7.46
C LYS A 34 -12.99 8.45 6.57
N VAL A 35 -12.02 7.72 7.15
CA VAL A 35 -10.92 7.11 6.42
C VAL A 35 -11.45 6.14 5.36
N THR A 36 -12.32 5.21 5.75
CA THR A 36 -12.88 4.21 4.83
C THR A 36 -13.61 4.86 3.65
N LYS A 37 -14.44 5.87 3.92
CA LYS A 37 -15.20 6.58 2.88
C LYS A 37 -14.33 7.37 1.92
N ASN A 38 -13.22 7.91 2.40
CA ASN A 38 -12.31 8.72 1.58
C ASN A 38 -11.34 7.87 0.76
N ILE A 39 -10.96 6.70 1.28
CA ILE A 39 -10.00 5.83 0.59
C ILE A 39 -10.68 4.93 -0.45
N PHE A 40 -11.83 4.35 -0.14
CA PHE A 40 -12.51 3.42 -1.06
C PHE A 40 -13.51 4.14 -1.95
N THR A 41 -13.00 4.88 -2.92
CA THR A 41 -13.78 5.55 -3.96
C THR A 41 -13.25 5.21 -5.35
N PRO A 42 -14.05 5.35 -6.41
CA PRO A 42 -13.60 5.07 -7.78
C PRO A 42 -12.37 5.88 -8.24
N ASP A 43 -12.15 7.06 -7.66
CA ASP A 43 -11.10 7.98 -8.09
C ASP A 43 -9.82 7.91 -7.24
N THR A 44 -9.83 7.17 -6.15
CA THR A 44 -8.70 7.07 -5.21
C THR A 44 -7.54 6.28 -5.83
N ARG A 45 -6.32 6.79 -5.68
CA ARG A 45 -5.09 6.09 -6.05
C ARG A 45 -4.33 5.68 -4.80
N ILE A 46 -4.04 4.39 -4.73
CA ILE A 46 -3.44 3.75 -3.56
C ILE A 46 -2.09 3.17 -3.95
N LEU A 47 -1.05 3.51 -3.19
CA LEU A 47 0.32 3.06 -3.44
C LEU A 47 0.79 2.12 -2.33
N GLU A 48 1.33 0.96 -2.71
CA GLU A 48 2.17 0.14 -1.84
C GLU A 48 3.63 0.24 -2.28
N ILE A 49 4.53 0.54 -1.34
CA ILE A 49 5.97 0.57 -1.58
C ILE A 49 6.62 -0.67 -0.95
N ASN A 50 7.29 -1.48 -1.78
CA ASN A 50 7.93 -2.73 -1.40
C ASN A 50 6.98 -3.91 -1.20
N SER A 51 6.02 -4.08 -2.11
CA SER A 51 5.19 -5.29 -2.12
C SER A 51 6.02 -6.56 -2.33
N LYS A 52 5.62 -7.62 -1.64
CA LYS A 52 6.22 -8.96 -1.74
C LYS A 52 5.26 -9.95 -2.41
N SER A 53 4.04 -10.05 -1.88
CA SER A 53 3.02 -11.02 -2.30
C SER A 53 1.77 -10.39 -2.92
N GLY A 54 1.62 -9.06 -2.84
CA GLY A 54 0.45 -8.36 -3.34
C GLY A 54 -0.79 -8.40 -2.44
N LEU A 55 -0.67 -8.84 -1.18
CA LEU A 55 -1.84 -8.97 -0.30
C LEU A 55 -2.41 -7.62 0.13
N TYR A 56 -1.58 -6.60 0.37
CA TYR A 56 -2.06 -5.24 0.62
C TYR A 56 -2.80 -4.68 -0.60
N PRO A 57 -2.21 -4.70 -1.80
CA PRO A 57 -2.92 -4.28 -3.01
C PRO A 57 -4.20 -5.05 -3.26
N LEU A 58 -4.23 -6.36 -3.00
CA LEU A 58 -5.43 -7.18 -3.16
C LEU A 58 -6.56 -6.72 -2.23
N TYR A 59 -6.25 -6.49 -0.94
CA TYR A 59 -7.22 -5.98 0.02
C TYR A 59 -7.81 -4.64 -0.43
N MET A 60 -6.94 -3.72 -0.84
CA MET A 60 -7.34 -2.40 -1.31
C MET A 60 -8.13 -2.47 -2.62
N ALA A 61 -7.68 -3.31 -3.56
CA ALA A 61 -8.38 -3.53 -4.83
C ALA A 61 -9.79 -4.07 -4.61
N TYR A 62 -9.95 -5.05 -3.73
CA TYR A 62 -11.27 -5.64 -3.47
C TYR A 62 -12.23 -4.62 -2.85
N SER A 63 -11.79 -3.86 -1.87
CA SER A 63 -12.62 -2.84 -1.23
C SER A 63 -13.00 -1.70 -2.19
N THR A 64 -12.06 -1.24 -3.03
CA THR A 64 -12.33 -0.23 -4.07
C THR A 64 -13.24 -0.78 -5.18
N TYR A 65 -13.04 -2.03 -5.58
CA TYR A 65 -13.91 -2.72 -6.54
C TYR A 65 -15.37 -2.77 -6.04
N ARG A 66 -15.59 -3.12 -4.77
CA ARG A 66 -16.93 -3.11 -4.17
C ARG A 66 -17.54 -1.70 -4.18
N ALA A 67 -16.74 -0.68 -3.90
CA ALA A 67 -17.19 0.72 -3.98
C ALA A 67 -17.55 1.13 -5.43
N ARG A 68 -16.81 0.65 -6.44
CA ARG A 68 -17.16 0.88 -7.85
C ARG A 68 -18.46 0.17 -8.24
N LEU A 69 -18.64 -1.09 -7.85
CA LEU A 69 -19.89 -1.80 -8.09
C LEU A 69 -21.10 -1.04 -7.50
N ALA A 70 -20.97 -0.55 -6.27
CA ALA A 70 -22.00 0.24 -5.62
C ALA A 70 -22.28 1.56 -6.38
N ALA A 71 -21.26 2.27 -6.78
CA ALA A 71 -21.37 3.52 -7.53
C ALA A 71 -22.06 3.34 -8.91
N GLU A 72 -21.88 2.18 -9.52
CA GLU A 72 -22.45 1.83 -10.83
C GLU A 72 -23.80 1.07 -10.71
N GLY A 73 -24.28 0.80 -9.47
CA GLY A 73 -25.53 0.06 -9.22
C GLY A 73 -25.47 -1.42 -9.62
N LEU A 74 -24.27 -2.01 -9.58
CA LEU A 74 -23.98 -3.36 -10.05
C LEU A 74 -23.63 -4.35 -8.92
N GLU A 75 -23.94 -4.01 -7.67
CA GLU A 75 -23.61 -4.85 -6.51
C GLU A 75 -24.24 -6.25 -6.60
N ASP A 76 -25.46 -6.34 -7.09
CA ASP A 76 -26.23 -7.58 -7.25
C ASP A 76 -26.08 -8.21 -8.64
N SER A 77 -25.27 -7.65 -9.51
CA SER A 77 -25.04 -8.20 -10.85
C SER A 77 -24.52 -9.63 -10.76
N THR A 78 -25.06 -10.52 -11.58
CA THR A 78 -24.58 -11.90 -11.76
C THR A 78 -23.69 -12.05 -12.99
N ASP A 79 -23.55 -11.01 -13.80
CA ASP A 79 -22.72 -11.01 -15.00
C ASP A 79 -21.23 -10.97 -14.62
N ILE A 80 -20.57 -12.09 -14.95
CA ILE A 80 -19.14 -12.29 -14.62
C ILE A 80 -18.25 -11.42 -15.49
N GLU A 81 -18.61 -11.16 -16.74
CA GLU A 81 -17.81 -10.34 -17.66
C GLU A 81 -17.78 -8.90 -17.18
N THR A 82 -18.93 -8.31 -16.89
CA THR A 82 -19.04 -6.96 -16.31
C THR A 82 -18.28 -6.85 -14.99
N LYS A 83 -18.41 -7.82 -14.10
CA LYS A 83 -17.66 -7.84 -12.84
C LYS A 83 -16.15 -7.89 -13.06
N GLN A 84 -15.70 -8.67 -14.04
CA GLN A 84 -14.28 -8.75 -14.37
C GLN A 84 -13.75 -7.45 -14.97
N GLU A 85 -14.51 -6.79 -15.84
CA GLU A 85 -14.14 -5.49 -16.41
C GLU A 85 -13.98 -4.43 -15.33
N ILE A 86 -14.92 -4.37 -14.36
CA ILE A 86 -14.83 -3.44 -13.22
C ILE A 86 -13.63 -3.77 -12.32
N TRP A 87 -13.34 -5.06 -12.10
CA TRP A 87 -12.14 -5.47 -11.38
C TRP A 87 -10.87 -5.02 -12.08
N ASP A 88 -10.74 -5.28 -13.37
CA ASP A 88 -9.56 -4.95 -14.17
C ASP A 88 -9.38 -3.42 -14.25
N LYS A 89 -10.46 -2.67 -14.38
CA LYS A 89 -10.46 -1.21 -14.29
C LYS A 89 -10.00 -0.72 -12.92
N THR A 90 -10.49 -1.32 -11.84
CA THR A 90 -10.07 -0.98 -10.47
C THR A 90 -8.58 -1.21 -10.29
N VAL A 91 -8.05 -2.34 -10.69
CA VAL A 91 -6.62 -2.66 -10.57
C VAL A 91 -5.77 -1.69 -11.40
N ALA A 92 -6.22 -1.34 -12.61
CA ALA A 92 -5.48 -0.47 -13.52
C ALA A 92 -5.48 1.01 -13.08
N GLU A 93 -6.58 1.50 -12.51
CA GLU A 93 -6.75 2.93 -12.22
C GLU A 93 -6.46 3.32 -10.78
N ASN A 94 -6.70 2.39 -9.82
CA ASN A 94 -6.62 2.69 -8.39
C ASN A 94 -5.39 2.10 -7.70
N ILE A 95 -4.79 1.01 -8.21
CA ILE A 95 -3.79 0.24 -7.48
C ILE A 95 -2.39 0.41 -8.10
N PHE A 96 -1.47 0.96 -7.34
CA PHE A 96 -0.10 1.24 -7.74
C PHE A 96 0.87 0.54 -6.81
N VAL A 97 1.81 -0.21 -7.36
CA VAL A 97 2.67 -1.08 -6.55
C VAL A 97 4.12 -1.00 -7.01
N LEU A 98 5.01 -0.79 -6.05
CA LEU A 98 6.45 -0.90 -6.24
C LEU A 98 6.97 -2.17 -5.59
N CYS A 99 7.75 -2.93 -6.33
CA CYS A 99 8.37 -4.17 -5.88
C CYS A 99 9.90 -4.07 -5.92
N LYS A 100 10.56 -4.61 -4.90
CA LYS A 100 12.03 -4.63 -4.79
C LYS A 100 12.67 -5.60 -5.79
N THR A 101 11.96 -6.64 -6.23
CA THR A 101 12.49 -7.67 -7.13
C THR A 101 11.55 -7.96 -8.29
N PRO A 102 12.08 -8.44 -9.45
CA PRO A 102 11.24 -8.89 -10.55
C PRO A 102 10.29 -10.03 -10.16
N MET A 103 10.71 -10.91 -9.27
CA MET A 103 9.88 -12.00 -8.75
C MET A 103 8.68 -11.45 -7.97
N ALA A 104 8.90 -10.52 -7.02
CA ALA A 104 7.83 -9.88 -6.27
C ALA A 104 6.83 -9.16 -7.19
N LYS A 105 7.32 -8.48 -8.24
CA LYS A 105 6.46 -7.88 -9.28
C LYS A 105 5.59 -8.94 -9.96
N SER A 106 6.18 -10.07 -10.36
CA SER A 106 5.44 -11.16 -11.02
C SER A 106 4.38 -11.76 -10.10
N ILE A 107 4.73 -12.04 -8.84
CA ILE A 107 3.81 -12.58 -7.84
C ILE A 107 2.67 -11.59 -7.61
N THR A 108 2.97 -10.31 -7.35
CA THR A 108 1.95 -9.27 -7.12
C THR A 108 1.00 -9.13 -8.32
N LYS A 109 1.52 -9.13 -9.56
CA LYS A 109 0.68 -9.12 -10.75
C LYS A 109 -0.28 -10.32 -10.76
N ARG A 110 0.22 -11.53 -10.46
CA ARG A 110 -0.61 -12.73 -10.42
C ARG A 110 -1.64 -12.72 -9.30
N THR A 111 -1.29 -12.16 -8.15
CA THR A 111 -2.25 -11.98 -7.05
C THR A 111 -3.42 -11.08 -7.45
N LEU A 112 -3.18 -10.05 -8.25
CA LEU A 112 -4.20 -9.09 -8.66
C LEU A 112 -5.04 -9.56 -9.86
N VAL A 113 -4.43 -10.14 -10.88
CA VAL A 113 -5.12 -10.45 -12.15
C VAL A 113 -4.94 -11.89 -12.63
N GLY A 114 -4.32 -12.75 -11.81
CA GLY A 114 -4.06 -14.14 -12.19
C GLY A 114 -3.14 -14.24 -13.40
N PHE A 115 -3.54 -15.08 -14.37
CA PHE A 115 -2.79 -15.31 -15.61
C PHE A 115 -3.34 -14.50 -16.78
N ARG A 116 -4.34 -13.66 -16.53
CA ARG A 116 -4.96 -12.84 -17.58
C ARG A 116 -4.02 -11.72 -18.04
N GLU A 117 -4.20 -11.30 -19.27
CA GLU A 117 -3.59 -10.08 -19.79
C GLU A 117 -4.47 -8.89 -19.44
N ALA A 118 -4.18 -8.25 -18.31
CA ALA A 118 -4.86 -7.04 -17.85
C ALA A 118 -3.85 -5.95 -17.53
N GLY A 119 -4.28 -4.71 -17.65
CA GLY A 119 -3.47 -3.54 -17.27
C GLY A 119 -3.21 -3.50 -15.78
N VAL A 120 -1.93 -3.43 -15.37
CA VAL A 120 -1.55 -3.31 -13.96
C VAL A 120 -0.48 -2.25 -13.77
N ASN A 121 -0.54 -1.55 -12.66
CA ASN A 121 0.47 -0.60 -12.21
C ASN A 121 1.42 -1.21 -11.17
N THR A 122 1.90 -2.42 -11.45
CA THR A 122 2.90 -3.12 -10.64
C THR A 122 4.27 -2.99 -11.30
N ARG A 123 5.21 -2.33 -10.62
CA ARG A 123 6.54 -2.00 -11.14
C ARG A 123 7.64 -2.61 -10.29
N TYR A 124 8.66 -3.17 -10.95
CA TYR A 124 9.95 -3.39 -10.33
C TYR A 124 10.70 -2.07 -10.27
N PHE A 125 11.18 -1.71 -9.10
CA PHE A 125 12.03 -0.55 -8.90
C PHE A 125 13.44 -1.03 -8.54
N GLU A 126 14.35 -0.88 -9.49
CA GLU A 126 15.74 -1.30 -9.30
C GLU A 126 16.39 -0.54 -8.15
N ASP A 127 17.11 -1.27 -7.32
CA ASP A 127 17.84 -0.72 -6.17
C ASP A 127 16.95 0.13 -5.23
N LEU A 128 15.69 -0.30 -5.04
CA LEU A 128 14.66 0.44 -4.30
C LEU A 128 15.15 0.96 -2.94
N ILE A 129 15.85 0.10 -2.18
CA ILE A 129 16.31 0.46 -0.83
C ILE A 129 17.32 1.61 -0.88
N ASN A 130 18.32 1.50 -1.73
CA ASN A 130 19.35 2.53 -1.85
C ASN A 130 18.79 3.82 -2.46
N GLN A 131 17.83 3.74 -3.38
CA GLN A 131 17.15 4.92 -3.93
C GLN A 131 16.40 5.67 -2.82
N ILE A 132 15.67 4.99 -1.96
CA ILE A 132 14.95 5.59 -0.84
C ILE A 132 15.93 6.17 0.20
N LYS A 133 17.03 5.45 0.50
CA LYS A 133 18.02 5.82 1.51
C LYS A 133 18.89 7.00 1.07
N SER A 134 19.41 6.95 -0.16
CA SER A 134 20.49 7.84 -0.62
C SER A 134 20.04 8.85 -1.68
N LYS A 135 18.96 8.59 -2.41
CA LYS A 135 18.47 9.43 -3.51
C LYS A 135 16.95 9.64 -3.46
N PRO A 136 16.40 10.05 -2.29
CA PRO A 136 14.93 10.14 -2.11
C PRO A 136 14.26 11.08 -3.12
N GLN A 137 14.90 12.18 -3.51
CA GLN A 137 14.32 13.11 -4.47
C GLN A 137 14.22 12.52 -5.88
N ASN A 138 15.20 11.70 -6.30
CA ASN A 138 15.14 11.01 -7.58
C ASN A 138 14.03 9.96 -7.58
N PHE A 139 13.88 9.22 -6.47
CA PHE A 139 12.78 8.29 -6.27
C PHE A 139 11.43 9.00 -6.41
N LEU A 140 11.21 10.08 -5.66
CA LEU A 140 9.97 10.86 -5.68
C LEU A 140 9.68 11.42 -7.07
N ALA A 141 10.68 12.01 -7.74
CA ALA A 141 10.54 12.53 -9.09
C ALA A 141 10.13 11.43 -10.10
N LYS A 142 10.62 10.21 -9.93
CA LYS A 142 10.31 9.08 -10.82
C LYS A 142 8.88 8.58 -10.64
N ILE A 143 8.44 8.37 -9.40
CA ILE A 143 7.09 7.83 -9.13
C ILE A 143 5.97 8.84 -9.40
N LYS A 144 6.27 10.13 -9.44
CA LYS A 144 5.32 11.18 -9.82
C LYS A 144 5.07 11.29 -11.33
N LYS A 145 5.89 10.64 -12.15
CA LYS A 145 5.71 10.64 -13.61
C LYS A 145 4.58 9.70 -14.02
N GLY A 146 3.40 10.24 -14.29
CA GLY A 146 2.22 9.47 -14.68
C GLY A 146 2.48 8.53 -15.86
N LYS A 147 2.11 8.92 -17.05
CA LYS A 147 2.18 8.11 -18.28
C LYS A 147 3.58 7.54 -18.59
N THR A 148 4.65 8.24 -18.23
CA THR A 148 6.02 7.78 -18.52
C THR A 148 6.54 6.72 -17.57
N TYR A 149 5.96 6.57 -16.40
CA TYR A 149 6.38 5.57 -15.44
C TYR A 149 5.28 4.53 -15.14
N TRP A 150 4.04 4.97 -15.01
CA TRP A 150 2.90 4.12 -14.74
C TRP A 150 2.11 3.83 -16.03
N ASN A 151 1.35 2.75 -16.04
CA ASN A 151 0.41 2.45 -17.13
C ASN A 151 -0.90 3.23 -16.91
N THR A 152 -0.87 4.53 -17.13
CA THR A 152 -1.99 5.44 -16.90
C THR A 152 -2.04 6.50 -18.00
N ASN A 153 -3.24 7.03 -18.25
CA ASN A 153 -3.43 8.15 -19.19
C ASN A 153 -3.04 9.51 -18.62
N ASN A 154 -2.80 9.61 -17.32
CA ASN A 154 -2.36 10.84 -16.68
C ASN A 154 -0.94 11.22 -17.15
N THR A 155 -0.80 12.43 -17.60
CA THR A 155 0.44 12.88 -18.21
C THR A 155 1.50 13.23 -17.20
N ASP A 156 1.17 13.93 -16.11
CA ASP A 156 2.15 14.40 -15.13
C ASP A 156 1.55 14.52 -13.73
N ASP A 157 2.43 14.56 -12.74
CA ASP A 157 2.13 14.85 -11.33
C ASP A 157 1.14 13.87 -10.68
N MET A 158 1.51 12.59 -10.73
CA MET A 158 0.75 11.54 -10.02
C MET A 158 0.60 11.89 -8.54
N LYS A 159 -0.64 12.00 -8.11
CA LYS A 159 -1.02 12.12 -6.71
C LYS A 159 -1.56 10.77 -6.23
N PHE A 160 -1.13 10.35 -5.07
CA PHE A 160 -1.65 9.18 -4.37
C PHE A 160 -2.45 9.65 -3.15
N ASN A 161 -3.66 9.13 -3.00
CA ASN A 161 -4.53 9.47 -1.87
C ASN A 161 -4.14 8.68 -0.62
N ALA A 162 -3.74 7.42 -0.79
CA ALA A 162 -3.31 6.58 0.31
C ALA A 162 -2.01 5.84 0.00
N ILE A 163 -1.18 5.67 1.04
CA ILE A 163 -0.01 4.80 1.01
C ILE A 163 -0.17 3.78 2.12
N VAL A 164 -0.12 2.51 1.75
CA VAL A 164 -0.29 1.39 2.69
C VAL A 164 0.85 0.41 2.55
N GLY A 165 1.16 -0.33 3.62
CA GLY A 165 2.12 -1.41 3.49
C GLY A 165 2.83 -1.83 4.76
N ASN A 166 3.76 -2.78 4.55
CA ASN A 166 4.68 -3.31 5.53
C ASN A 166 6.10 -3.17 4.97
N PRO A 167 6.79 -2.06 5.26
CA PRO A 167 8.14 -1.81 4.74
C PRO A 167 9.16 -2.81 5.29
N PRO A 168 10.34 -2.95 4.66
CA PRO A 168 11.41 -3.73 5.24
C PRO A 168 11.88 -3.08 6.54
N TYR A 169 12.11 -3.90 7.59
CA TYR A 169 12.42 -3.38 8.93
C TYR A 169 13.89 -3.03 9.09
N MET A 170 14.76 -3.87 8.55
CA MET A 170 16.21 -3.78 8.74
C MET A 170 16.93 -3.98 7.42
N GLU A 171 18.07 -3.34 7.28
CA GLU A 171 19.05 -3.58 6.25
C GLU A 171 20.31 -4.17 6.88
N MET A 172 20.89 -5.20 6.26
CA MET A 172 22.17 -5.76 6.68
C MET A 172 23.30 -4.99 5.99
N ASP A 173 24.16 -4.36 6.77
CA ASP A 173 25.40 -3.80 6.24
C ASP A 173 26.36 -4.96 5.92
N GLY A 174 26.67 -5.20 4.66
CA GLY A 174 27.26 -6.40 4.10
C GLY A 174 28.67 -6.83 4.56
N GLY A 175 29.01 -6.70 5.83
CA GLY A 175 30.29 -7.13 6.42
C GLY A 175 30.14 -8.31 7.40
N ALA A 176 31.20 -9.03 7.68
CA ALA A 176 31.22 -10.23 8.54
C ALA A 176 30.86 -9.97 10.02
N GLN A 177 30.76 -8.71 10.44
CA GLN A 177 30.25 -8.26 11.75
C GLN A 177 29.15 -7.21 11.59
N ALA A 178 28.39 -7.28 10.51
CA ALA A 178 27.40 -6.28 10.13
C ALA A 178 26.27 -6.18 11.16
N SER A 179 26.16 -5.03 11.76
CA SER A 179 25.02 -4.65 12.59
C SER A 179 23.85 -4.30 11.65
N ALA A 180 22.73 -5.00 11.79
CA ALA A 180 21.52 -4.63 11.06
C ALA A 180 21.04 -3.24 11.49
N SER A 181 20.85 -2.32 10.54
CA SER A 181 20.35 -0.97 10.77
C SER A 181 18.88 -0.83 10.39
N PRO A 182 18.09 -0.05 11.14
CA PRO A 182 16.70 0.22 10.77
C PRO A 182 16.61 0.92 9.41
N ILE A 183 15.63 0.52 8.60
CA ILE A 183 15.35 1.16 7.30
C ILE A 183 13.89 1.61 7.17
N TYR A 184 12.97 1.06 7.96
CA TYR A 184 11.55 1.38 7.90
C TYR A 184 11.23 2.86 8.10
N ASN A 185 12.03 3.56 8.91
CA ASN A 185 11.91 5.00 9.12
C ASN A 185 12.03 5.77 7.79
N ARG A 186 12.94 5.37 6.89
CA ARG A 186 13.10 5.98 5.57
C ARG A 186 11.86 5.77 4.68
N PHE A 187 11.18 4.63 4.81
CA PHE A 187 9.93 4.38 4.10
C PHE A 187 8.79 5.25 4.61
N VAL A 188 8.70 5.48 5.92
CA VAL A 188 7.73 6.41 6.51
C VAL A 188 8.02 7.85 6.04
N ASP A 189 9.27 8.29 6.05
CA ASP A 189 9.68 9.61 5.59
C ASP A 189 9.32 9.83 4.11
N ILE A 190 9.56 8.81 3.27
CA ILE A 190 9.17 8.84 1.85
C ILE A 190 7.66 8.91 1.69
N ALA A 191 6.90 8.10 2.44
CA ALA A 191 5.44 8.13 2.38
C ALA A 191 4.90 9.52 2.73
N LYS A 192 5.40 10.13 3.81
CA LYS A 192 5.05 11.52 4.18
C LYS A 192 5.45 12.53 3.09
N SER A 193 6.61 12.35 2.44
CA SER A 193 7.11 13.25 1.38
C SER A 193 6.29 13.21 0.09
N ILE A 194 5.56 12.12 -0.16
CA ILE A 194 4.60 12.01 -1.28
C ILE A 194 3.38 12.90 -1.03
N LYS A 195 3.09 13.22 0.24
CA LYS A 195 1.94 14.02 0.71
C LYS A 195 0.59 13.40 0.32
N PRO A 196 0.34 12.13 0.66
CA PRO A 196 -0.98 11.54 0.50
C PRO A 196 -1.94 12.09 1.56
N GLU A 197 -3.23 11.79 1.41
CA GLU A 197 -4.23 12.07 2.46
C GLU A 197 -4.07 11.11 3.64
N TYR A 198 -3.71 9.85 3.37
CA TYR A 198 -3.57 8.80 4.38
C TYR A 198 -2.28 8.00 4.21
N VAL A 199 -1.64 7.69 5.33
CA VAL A 199 -0.54 6.72 5.42
C VAL A 199 -0.89 5.68 6.48
N SER A 200 -0.87 4.41 6.13
CA SER A 200 -1.07 3.30 7.06
C SER A 200 0.02 2.26 6.87
N MET A 201 0.89 2.10 7.86
CA MET A 201 2.06 1.21 7.79
C MET A 201 2.25 0.43 9.08
N ILE A 202 2.58 -0.86 8.93
CA ILE A 202 3.11 -1.67 10.04
C ILE A 202 4.62 -1.45 10.12
N ILE A 203 5.08 -0.97 11.26
CA ILE A 203 6.51 -0.77 11.55
C ILE A 203 6.85 -1.30 12.95
N PRO A 204 8.11 -1.71 13.20
CA PRO A 204 8.51 -2.16 14.53
C PRO A 204 8.38 -1.05 15.58
N SER A 205 7.92 -1.39 16.79
CA SER A 205 7.78 -0.46 17.93
C SER A 205 9.12 0.03 18.48
N ARG A 206 10.24 -0.53 18.03
CA ARG A 206 11.59 -0.14 18.49
C ARG A 206 11.87 1.37 18.45
N TRP A 207 11.25 2.11 17.55
CA TRP A 207 11.44 3.56 17.47
C TRP A 207 11.00 4.31 18.76
N TYR A 208 10.14 3.72 19.57
CA TYR A 208 9.72 4.31 20.86
C TYR A 208 10.90 4.55 21.81
N SER A 209 11.85 3.61 21.83
CA SER A 209 13.04 3.71 22.68
C SER A 209 14.16 4.55 22.08
N GLY A 210 14.10 4.85 20.76
CA GLY A 210 15.19 5.53 20.07
C GLY A 210 16.45 4.68 19.92
N GLY A 211 17.59 5.33 19.69
CA GLY A 211 18.90 4.68 19.46
C GLY A 211 19.03 4.06 18.06
N LYS A 212 20.21 3.56 17.72
CA LYS A 212 20.54 3.03 16.39
C LYS A 212 20.13 3.95 15.22
N GLY A 213 20.27 5.27 15.39
CA GLY A 213 19.93 6.26 14.36
C GLY A 213 18.42 6.56 14.25
N LEU A 214 17.61 6.17 15.23
CA LEU A 214 16.16 6.43 15.23
C LEU A 214 15.75 7.65 16.08
N ASP A 215 16.67 8.36 16.73
CA ASP A 215 16.33 9.45 17.64
C ASP A 215 15.61 10.61 16.94
N GLU A 216 16.09 11.01 15.75
CA GLU A 216 15.43 12.03 14.94
C GLU A 216 14.05 11.57 14.46
N PHE A 217 13.95 10.33 14.01
CA PHE A 217 12.69 9.72 13.58
C PHE A 217 11.70 9.66 14.76
N ARG A 218 12.14 9.22 15.93
CA ARG A 218 11.34 9.22 17.15
C ARG A 218 10.79 10.61 17.47
N ASN A 219 11.66 11.61 17.48
CA ASN A 219 11.25 12.99 17.75
C ASN A 219 10.26 13.50 16.70
N SER A 220 10.49 13.21 15.43
CA SER A 220 9.55 13.53 14.34
C SER A 220 8.19 12.88 14.54
N MET A 221 8.15 11.59 14.89
CA MET A 221 6.89 10.87 15.10
C MET A 221 6.12 11.36 16.32
N LEU A 222 6.82 11.59 17.44
CA LEU A 222 6.17 12.06 18.68
C LEU A 222 5.58 13.47 18.57
N ASN A 223 6.09 14.30 17.67
CA ASN A 223 5.63 15.67 17.46
C ASN A 223 4.79 15.83 16.18
N ASP A 224 4.46 14.75 15.49
CA ASP A 224 3.66 14.82 14.27
C ASP A 224 2.16 14.91 14.60
N PRO A 225 1.51 16.07 14.37
CA PRO A 225 0.08 16.24 14.65
C PRO A 225 -0.85 15.46 13.72
N HIS A 226 -0.31 14.81 12.68
CA HIS A 226 -1.08 14.05 11.71
C HIS A 226 -1.23 12.56 12.09
N ILE A 227 -0.58 12.10 13.15
CA ILE A 227 -0.78 10.75 13.67
C ILE A 227 -2.13 10.70 14.38
N SER A 228 -3.11 10.03 13.76
CA SER A 228 -4.46 9.91 14.30
C SER A 228 -4.68 8.61 15.08
N VAL A 229 -4.00 7.54 14.70
CA VAL A 229 -4.16 6.22 15.30
C VAL A 229 -2.80 5.53 15.42
N LEU A 230 -2.55 4.90 16.55
CA LEU A 230 -1.39 4.08 16.82
C LEU A 230 -1.86 2.80 17.52
N HIS A 231 -1.72 1.66 16.82
CA HIS A 231 -1.95 0.34 17.40
C HIS A 231 -0.61 -0.31 17.74
N ASP A 232 -0.48 -0.80 18.98
CA ASP A 232 0.66 -1.62 19.42
C ASP A 232 0.17 -3.06 19.61
N PHE A 233 0.79 -4.02 18.91
CA PHE A 233 0.40 -5.43 18.87
C PHE A 233 1.44 -6.34 19.52
#